data_64a234de2067b88e27a02734107873e5
#
_entry.id   64a234de2067b88e27a02734107873e5
#
_cell.length_a   1.000
_cell.length_b   1.000
_cell.length_c   1.000
_cell.angle_alpha   90.00
_cell.angle_beta   90.00
_cell.angle_gamma   90.00
#
_symmetry.space_group_name_H-M   'P 1'
#
loop_
_entity.id
_entity.type
_entity.pdbx_description
1 polymer ?
#
loop_
_entity_poly.entity_id
_entity_poly.type
_entity_poly.pdbx_seq_one_letter_code
_entity_poly.pdbx_strand_id
1 'polypeptide(L)'
;DDTYAIKYSHAPNYFNIATTAIKEMVKQVGLPTFQENGIMKKGVIVRHLMMPGLKEDTKNILEYLYKNYHDDIYISIMNQYTPVKHFTKYQELNQKILDDDYDEVINYALDLGIKKAFIQEGNTASESFIPDFSNQKLPI
;
A
#
# COMPACT_ATOMS: atom_id res chain seq x y z
N ASP A 1 -4.39 2.43 10.97
CA ASP A 1 -5.15 3.52 11.57
C ASP A 1 -4.24 4.72 11.87
N ASP A 2 -4.81 5.84 12.34
CA ASP A 2 -4.03 7.05 12.64
C ASP A 2 -3.01 6.87 13.77
N THR A 3 -3.16 5.89 14.64
CA THR A 3 -2.20 5.58 15.71
C THR A 3 -0.82 5.28 15.12
N TYR A 4 -0.76 4.47 14.08
CA TYR A 4 0.49 4.11 13.42
C TYR A 4 1.02 5.26 12.53
N ALA A 5 0.13 5.99 11.88
CA ALA A 5 0.51 7.16 11.10
C ALA A 5 1.14 8.25 11.98
N ILE A 6 0.59 8.50 13.16
CA ILE A 6 1.18 9.43 14.15
C ILE A 6 2.50 8.88 14.67
N LYS A 7 2.51 7.59 15.07
CA LYS A 7 3.68 6.94 15.70
C LYS A 7 4.91 6.96 14.79
N TYR A 8 4.75 6.56 13.53
CA TYR A 8 5.87 6.34 12.62
C TYR A 8 6.15 7.48 11.65
N SER A 9 5.13 8.27 11.31
CA SER A 9 5.22 9.30 10.27
C SER A 9 4.87 10.71 10.76
N HIS A 10 4.50 10.87 12.03
CA HIS A 10 4.02 12.15 12.59
C HIS A 10 2.87 12.77 11.77
N ALA A 11 2.02 11.93 11.20
CA ALA A 11 0.94 12.31 10.30
C ALA A 11 -0.43 12.13 10.97
N PRO A 12 -0.91 13.10 11.77
CA PRO A 12 -2.24 13.03 12.35
C PRO A 12 -3.31 13.13 11.27
N ASN A 13 -4.44 12.45 11.47
CA ASN A 13 -5.57 12.45 10.54
C ASN A 13 -5.25 11.88 9.15
N TYR A 14 -4.17 11.08 9.04
CA TYR A 14 -3.72 10.52 7.76
C TYR A 14 -4.79 9.68 7.08
N PHE A 15 -5.43 8.78 7.84
CA PHE A 15 -6.43 7.87 7.30
C PHE A 15 -7.59 8.62 6.64
N ASN A 16 -8.13 9.63 7.32
CA ASN A 16 -9.24 10.42 6.80
C ASN A 16 -8.82 11.22 5.54
N ILE A 17 -7.62 11.80 5.53
CA ILE A 17 -7.10 12.54 4.37
C ILE A 17 -6.88 11.58 3.19
N ALA A 18 -6.25 10.43 3.41
CA ALA A 18 -5.98 9.44 2.37
C ALA A 18 -7.28 8.89 1.77
N THR A 19 -8.25 8.53 2.60
CA THR A 19 -9.55 8.00 2.13
C THR A 19 -10.38 9.05 1.39
N THR A 20 -10.31 10.31 1.82
CA THR A 20 -10.95 11.44 1.11
C THR A 20 -10.30 11.64 -0.26
N ALA A 21 -8.97 11.57 -0.34
CA ALA A 21 -8.24 11.67 -1.60
C ALA A 21 -8.59 10.52 -2.56
N ILE A 22 -8.63 9.26 -2.07
CA ILE A 22 -9.03 8.11 -2.88
C ILE A 22 -10.45 8.32 -3.45
N LYS A 23 -11.39 8.74 -2.61
CA LYS A 23 -12.77 9.01 -3.02
C LYS A 23 -12.83 10.05 -4.14
N GLU A 24 -12.07 11.13 -4.02
CA GLU A 24 -12.02 12.18 -5.04
C GLU A 24 -11.36 11.68 -6.33
N MET A 25 -10.27 10.91 -6.24
CA MET A 25 -9.64 10.30 -7.41
C MET A 25 -10.60 9.37 -8.17
N VAL A 26 -11.33 8.50 -7.45
CA VAL A 26 -12.31 7.59 -8.07
C VAL A 26 -13.41 8.38 -8.75
N LYS A 27 -13.90 9.47 -8.14
CA LYS A 27 -14.92 10.34 -8.73
C LYS A 27 -14.44 11.01 -10.03
N GLN A 28 -13.18 11.48 -10.07
CA GLN A 28 -12.61 12.16 -11.23
C GLN A 28 -12.30 11.20 -12.37
N VAL A 29 -11.76 10.03 -12.07
CA VAL A 29 -11.23 9.08 -13.06
C VAL A 29 -12.30 8.08 -13.51
N GLY A 30 -13.18 7.65 -12.60
CA GLY A 30 -14.19 6.62 -12.85
C GLY A 30 -13.61 5.20 -12.89
N LEU A 31 -14.37 4.27 -13.45
CA LEU A 31 -14.03 2.84 -13.48
C LEU A 31 -12.76 2.55 -14.27
N PRO A 32 -12.00 1.53 -13.89
CA PRO A 32 -10.81 1.10 -14.61
C PRO A 32 -11.14 0.68 -16.06
N THR A 33 -10.35 1.18 -16.99
CA THR A 33 -10.40 0.75 -18.40
C THR A 33 -9.01 0.41 -18.89
N PHE A 34 -8.93 -0.53 -19.84
CA PHE A 34 -7.68 -1.06 -20.37
C PHE A 34 -7.62 -0.88 -21.88
N GLN A 35 -6.41 -0.81 -22.41
CA GLN A 35 -6.12 -0.93 -23.82
C GLN A 35 -6.17 -2.42 -24.22
N GLU A 36 -6.21 -2.72 -25.53
CA GLU A 36 -6.20 -4.09 -26.06
C GLU A 36 -4.97 -4.90 -25.60
N ASN A 37 -3.85 -4.23 -25.36
CA ASN A 37 -2.60 -4.84 -24.87
C ASN A 37 -2.58 -5.05 -23.34
N GLY A 38 -3.69 -4.83 -22.63
CA GLY A 38 -3.80 -5.01 -21.17
C GLY A 38 -3.23 -3.88 -20.33
N ILE A 39 -2.73 -2.80 -20.93
CA ILE A 39 -2.26 -1.62 -20.18
C ILE A 39 -3.46 -0.81 -19.69
N MET A 40 -3.47 -0.45 -18.40
CA MET A 40 -4.51 0.41 -17.86
C MET A 40 -4.48 1.77 -18.52
N LYS A 41 -5.59 2.17 -19.14
CA LYS A 41 -5.77 3.48 -19.79
C LYS A 41 -6.18 4.54 -18.76
N LYS A 42 -7.07 4.18 -17.86
CA LYS A 42 -7.52 5.01 -16.74
C LYS A 42 -8.01 4.11 -15.61
N GLY A 43 -8.01 4.63 -14.40
CA GLY A 43 -8.44 3.92 -13.20
C GLY A 43 -7.64 4.40 -11.99
N VAL A 44 -8.03 3.94 -10.82
CA VAL A 44 -7.32 4.21 -9.58
C VAL A 44 -6.66 2.92 -9.11
N ILE A 45 -5.37 3.01 -8.78
CA ILE A 45 -4.61 1.93 -8.14
C ILE A 45 -4.19 2.44 -6.76
N VAL A 46 -4.70 1.81 -5.71
CA VAL A 46 -4.26 2.09 -4.34
C VAL A 46 -3.09 1.17 -4.02
N ARG A 47 -1.92 1.76 -3.80
CA ARG A 47 -0.70 1.01 -3.42
C ARG A 47 -0.54 1.05 -1.91
N HIS A 48 -0.62 -0.11 -1.28
CA HIS A 48 -0.44 -0.29 0.15
C HIS A 48 0.85 -1.05 0.43
N LEU A 49 1.80 -0.39 1.11
CA LEU A 49 3.02 -1.01 1.59
C LEU A 49 2.78 -1.56 2.99
N MET A 50 2.87 -2.88 3.13
CA MET A 50 2.87 -3.51 4.45
C MET A 50 4.08 -3.05 5.25
N MET A 51 3.88 -2.91 6.56
CA MET A 51 4.96 -2.61 7.50
C MET A 51 5.15 -3.75 8.51
N PRO A 52 6.38 -3.98 8.99
CA PRO A 52 6.65 -5.05 9.95
C PRO A 52 5.76 -4.95 11.19
N GLY A 53 5.14 -6.06 11.57
CA GLY A 53 4.26 -6.14 12.75
C GLY A 53 2.89 -5.49 12.59
N LEU A 54 2.52 -4.99 11.40
CA LEU A 54 1.25 -4.29 11.15
C LEU A 54 0.32 -5.05 10.20
N LYS A 55 0.37 -6.37 10.17
CA LYS A 55 -0.50 -7.16 9.28
C LYS A 55 -1.99 -6.97 9.56
N GLU A 56 -2.39 -6.83 10.82
CA GLU A 56 -3.79 -6.59 11.18
C GLU A 56 -4.27 -5.20 10.72
N ASP A 57 -3.43 -4.17 10.79
CA ASP A 57 -3.76 -2.86 10.22
C ASP A 57 -3.89 -2.93 8.70
N THR A 58 -3.04 -3.71 8.04
CA THR A 58 -3.15 -3.99 6.60
C THR A 58 -4.47 -4.67 6.26
N LYS A 59 -4.90 -5.69 7.00
CA LYS A 59 -6.20 -6.36 6.80
C LYS A 59 -7.36 -5.37 6.94
N ASN A 60 -7.34 -4.52 7.97
CA ASN A 60 -8.36 -3.49 8.17
C ASN A 60 -8.42 -2.49 7.01
N ILE A 61 -7.27 -2.12 6.43
CA ILE A 61 -7.20 -1.24 5.27
C ILE A 61 -7.79 -1.93 4.03
N LEU A 62 -7.46 -3.20 3.80
CA LEU A 62 -8.00 -3.98 2.68
C LEU A 62 -9.53 -4.13 2.80
N GLU A 63 -10.04 -4.43 4.00
CA GLU A 63 -11.47 -4.50 4.27
C GLU A 63 -12.17 -3.17 3.98
N TYR A 64 -11.59 -2.06 4.45
CA TYR A 64 -12.11 -0.72 4.16
C TYR A 64 -12.18 -0.44 2.66
N LEU A 65 -11.10 -0.71 1.93
CA LEU A 65 -11.03 -0.47 0.49
C LEU A 65 -12.04 -1.34 -0.26
N TYR A 66 -12.11 -2.63 0.06
CA TYR A 66 -13.06 -3.53 -0.58
C TYR A 66 -14.51 -3.16 -0.28
N LYS A 67 -14.85 -2.86 0.97
CA LYS A 67 -16.21 -2.46 1.38
C LYS A 67 -16.69 -1.19 0.67
N ASN A 68 -15.80 -0.24 0.40
CA ASN A 68 -16.19 1.05 -0.19
C ASN A 68 -16.11 1.09 -1.72
N TYR A 69 -15.25 0.27 -2.33
CA TYR A 69 -14.94 0.39 -3.76
C TYR A 69 -15.08 -0.92 -4.54
N HIS A 70 -15.13 -2.09 -3.88
CA HIS A 70 -15.20 -3.39 -4.57
C HIS A 70 -14.23 -3.46 -5.77
N ASP A 71 -14.77 -3.65 -6.96
CA ASP A 71 -14.03 -3.75 -8.21
C ASP A 71 -13.83 -2.40 -8.94
N ASP A 72 -14.17 -1.27 -8.31
CA ASP A 72 -14.00 0.06 -8.89
C ASP A 72 -12.55 0.57 -8.86
N ILE A 73 -11.71 -0.08 -8.08
CA ILE A 73 -10.28 0.21 -7.96
C ILE A 73 -9.44 -1.05 -8.10
N TYR A 74 -8.14 -0.86 -8.33
CA TYR A 74 -7.13 -1.90 -8.14
C TYR A 74 -6.37 -1.66 -6.84
N ILE A 75 -5.98 -2.74 -6.16
CA ILE A 75 -5.19 -2.67 -4.92
C ILE A 75 -3.84 -3.33 -5.19
N SER A 76 -2.75 -2.63 -4.92
CA SER A 76 -1.40 -3.20 -4.95
C SER A 76 -0.92 -3.45 -3.53
N ILE A 77 -0.82 -4.72 -3.14
CA ILE A 77 -0.35 -5.14 -1.82
C ILE A 77 1.14 -5.41 -1.92
N MET A 78 1.93 -4.60 -1.21
CA MET A 78 3.39 -4.57 -1.38
C MET A 78 4.10 -5.03 -0.11
N ASN A 79 5.08 -5.93 -0.26
CA ASN A 79 5.93 -6.44 0.83
C ASN A 79 7.37 -5.90 0.78
N GLN A 80 7.66 -4.93 -0.09
CA GLN A 80 9.01 -4.42 -0.35
C GLN A 80 9.55 -3.46 0.70
N TYR A 81 9.00 -3.47 1.93
CA TYR A 81 9.55 -2.65 3.01
C TYR A 81 10.99 -3.04 3.29
N THR A 82 11.88 -2.04 3.26
CA THR A 82 13.30 -2.20 3.56
C THR A 82 13.71 -1.09 4.53
N PRO A 83 14.28 -1.41 5.69
CA PRO A 83 14.78 -0.39 6.61
C PRO A 83 15.99 0.31 5.98
N VAL A 84 15.86 1.62 5.72
CA VAL A 84 16.91 2.47 5.12
C VAL A 84 17.93 2.97 6.16
N LYS A 85 17.61 2.84 7.43
CA LYS A 85 18.46 3.20 8.57
C LYS A 85 18.07 2.37 9.79
N HIS A 86 18.98 2.31 10.77
CA HIS A 86 18.66 1.68 12.05
C HIS A 86 17.81 2.63 12.91
N PHE A 87 16.63 2.15 13.32
CA PHE A 87 15.73 2.86 14.22
C PHE A 87 15.98 2.42 15.66
N THR A 88 16.40 3.34 16.52
CA THR A 88 16.61 3.06 17.95
C THR A 88 15.31 3.06 18.73
N LYS A 89 14.37 3.94 18.36
CA LYS A 89 13.08 4.11 19.05
C LYS A 89 12.01 3.07 18.60
N TYR A 90 12.07 2.63 17.35
CA TYR A 90 11.09 1.75 16.73
C TYR A 90 11.80 0.52 16.17
N GLN A 91 12.25 -0.35 17.08
CA GLN A 91 13.07 -1.51 16.72
C GLN A 91 12.33 -2.49 15.80
N GLU A 92 11.00 -2.54 15.91
CA GLU A 92 10.14 -3.33 15.03
C GLU A 92 10.28 -2.96 13.54
N LEU A 93 10.71 -1.73 13.23
CA LEU A 93 10.94 -1.29 11.86
C LEU A 93 12.32 -1.66 11.29
N ASN A 94 13.18 -2.33 12.08
CA ASN A 94 14.51 -2.74 11.62
C ASN A 94 14.51 -4.11 10.91
N GLN A 95 13.36 -4.64 10.56
CA GLN A 95 13.21 -5.93 9.91
C GLN A 95 12.37 -5.83 8.64
N LYS A 96 12.54 -6.78 7.74
CA LYS A 96 11.68 -6.94 6.58
C LYS A 96 10.34 -7.55 6.99
N ILE A 97 9.37 -7.52 6.09
CA ILE A 97 8.14 -8.28 6.23
C ILE A 97 8.48 -9.77 6.20
N LEU A 98 7.87 -10.55 7.08
CA LEU A 98 7.95 -12.01 7.05
C LEU A 98 7.07 -12.53 5.91
N ASP A 99 7.57 -13.51 5.17
CA ASP A 99 6.83 -14.12 4.07
C ASP A 99 5.49 -14.70 4.55
N ASP A 100 5.47 -15.37 5.71
CA ASP A 100 4.26 -15.92 6.32
C ASP A 100 3.22 -14.82 6.61
N ASP A 101 3.64 -13.64 7.11
CA ASP A 101 2.74 -12.52 7.36
C ASP A 101 2.16 -11.94 6.06
N TYR A 102 2.97 -11.91 5.00
CA TYR A 102 2.51 -11.47 3.69
C TYR A 102 1.50 -12.45 3.10
N ASP A 103 1.82 -13.75 3.11
CA ASP A 103 0.95 -14.80 2.61
C ASP A 103 -0.40 -14.84 3.35
N GLU A 104 -0.38 -14.64 4.67
CA GLU A 104 -1.60 -14.52 5.48
C GLU A 104 -2.47 -13.35 5.02
N VAL A 105 -1.87 -12.20 4.72
CA VAL A 105 -2.61 -11.02 4.23
C VAL A 105 -3.16 -11.26 2.82
N ILE A 106 -2.40 -11.92 1.94
CA ILE A 106 -2.89 -12.25 0.60
C ILE A 106 -4.07 -13.22 0.67
N ASN A 107 -3.97 -14.28 1.50
CA ASN A 107 -5.09 -15.20 1.71
C ASN A 107 -6.33 -14.48 2.26
N TYR A 108 -6.14 -13.58 3.22
CA TYR A 108 -7.24 -12.76 3.74
C TYR A 108 -7.89 -11.89 2.66
N ALA A 109 -7.09 -11.27 1.77
CA ALA A 109 -7.61 -10.50 0.65
C ALA A 109 -8.45 -11.35 -0.31
N LEU A 110 -8.01 -12.58 -0.58
CA LEU A 110 -8.76 -13.54 -1.42
C LEU A 110 -10.08 -13.95 -0.75
N ASP A 111 -10.06 -14.25 0.55
CA ASP A 111 -11.25 -14.63 1.33
C ASP A 111 -12.27 -13.48 1.42
N LEU A 112 -11.82 -12.23 1.46
CA LEU A 112 -12.70 -11.06 1.32
C LEU A 112 -13.36 -10.95 -0.05
N GLY A 113 -12.82 -11.62 -1.08
CA GLY A 113 -13.29 -11.55 -2.46
C GLY A 113 -12.62 -10.47 -3.31
N ILE A 114 -11.46 -9.94 -2.92
CA ILE A 114 -10.68 -8.99 -3.71
C ILE A 114 -10.14 -9.71 -4.95
N LYS A 115 -10.60 -9.33 -6.15
CA LYS A 115 -10.18 -9.93 -7.43
C LYS A 115 -9.23 -9.03 -8.22
N LYS A 116 -9.27 -7.73 -7.98
CA LYS A 116 -8.46 -6.72 -8.69
C LYS A 116 -7.30 -6.30 -7.82
N ALA A 117 -6.32 -7.18 -7.66
CA ALA A 117 -5.12 -6.91 -6.89
C ALA A 117 -3.84 -7.21 -7.68
N PHE A 118 -2.81 -6.43 -7.39
CA PHE A 118 -1.43 -6.73 -7.74
C PHE A 118 -0.72 -7.20 -6.47
N ILE A 119 -0.15 -8.39 -6.53
CA ILE A 119 0.68 -8.96 -5.46
C ILE A 119 2.12 -9.06 -5.93
N GLN A 120 3.05 -9.08 -4.99
CA GLN A 120 4.47 -9.23 -5.29
C GLN A 120 4.90 -10.66 -5.01
N GLU A 121 5.52 -11.30 -6.00
CA GLU A 121 6.11 -12.62 -5.87
C GLU A 121 7.61 -12.51 -5.68
N GLY A 122 8.17 -13.39 -4.83
CA GLY A 122 9.60 -13.47 -4.58
C GLY A 122 10.18 -12.36 -3.70
N ASN A 123 11.50 -12.27 -3.65
CA ASN A 123 12.23 -11.34 -2.78
C ASN A 123 12.32 -9.94 -3.43
N THR A 124 11.27 -9.13 -3.27
CA THR A 124 11.20 -7.77 -3.79
C THR A 124 11.70 -6.70 -2.80
N ALA A 125 11.94 -7.07 -1.55
CA ALA A 125 12.40 -6.15 -0.52
C ALA A 125 13.91 -5.93 -0.63
N SER A 126 14.33 -5.00 -1.49
CA SER A 126 15.73 -4.61 -1.64
C SER A 126 15.87 -3.07 -1.73
N GLU A 127 17.03 -2.55 -1.34
CA GLU A 127 17.33 -1.12 -1.41
C GLU A 127 17.28 -0.57 -2.84
N SER A 128 17.46 -1.43 -3.86
CA SER A 128 17.39 -1.03 -5.28
C SER A 128 16.02 -0.52 -5.71
N PHE A 129 14.95 -0.82 -4.96
CA PHE A 129 13.60 -0.30 -5.20
C PHE A 129 13.34 1.06 -4.50
N ILE A 130 14.29 1.56 -3.71
CA ILE A 130 14.18 2.83 -3.01
C ILE A 130 14.84 3.91 -3.88
N PRO A 131 14.07 4.91 -4.36
CA PRO A 131 14.68 6.03 -5.09
C PRO A 131 15.64 6.82 -4.21
N ASP A 132 16.75 7.25 -4.78
CA ASP A 132 17.63 8.21 -4.10
C ASP A 132 17.00 9.60 -4.13
N PHE A 133 16.45 10.02 -3.01
CA PHE A 133 15.83 11.33 -2.84
C PHE A 133 16.85 12.45 -2.50
N SER A 134 18.13 12.12 -2.27
CA SER A 134 19.15 13.09 -1.83
C SER A 134 19.54 14.09 -2.92
N ASN A 135 19.34 13.73 -4.20
CA ASN A 135 19.75 14.51 -5.36
C ASN A 135 18.60 15.09 -6.20
N GLN A 136 17.35 14.92 -5.78
CA GLN A 136 16.22 15.52 -6.49
C GLN A 136 16.17 17.02 -6.17
N LYS A 137 16.82 17.84 -7.01
CA LYS A 137 16.44 19.26 -7.13
C LYS A 137 15.00 19.27 -7.66
N LEU A 138 14.05 19.61 -6.81
CA LEU A 138 12.70 19.92 -7.26
C LEU A 138 12.82 21.01 -8.34
N PRO A 139 12.25 20.84 -9.53
CA PRO A 139 12.15 21.93 -10.48
C PRO A 139 11.31 23.04 -9.84
N ILE A 140 11.92 24.20 -9.68
CA ILE A 140 11.28 25.44 -9.24
C ILE A 140 10.40 25.95 -10.37
#